data_7e42fa3679579081c6145d5439b618fc
#
_entry.id   7e42fa3679579081c6145d5439b618fc
#
_cell.length_a   1.000
_cell.length_b   1.000
_cell.length_c   1.000
_cell.angle_alpha   90.00
_cell.angle_beta   90.00
_cell.angle_gamma   90.00
#
_symmetry.space_group_name_H-M   'P 1'
#
loop_
_entity.id
_entity.type
_entity.pdbx_description
1 polymer ?
#
loop_
_entity_poly.entity_id
_entity_poly.type
_entity_poly.pdbx_seq_one_letter_code
_entity_poly.pdbx_strand_id
1 'polypeptide(L)'
;MKKLFAIAVVLIILVTSVFAQGASEAAGDQSLEKIKAKGVFVLGLDDSFPPMGYRDENNEIVGFDIDLAKEVCKALGVELKCQPIDWAAKEQELATGQIDCIWNGFTKTEEREKSMTLSVAYVNNAQVIVVKSSSSINTIADLKGKVVGVQAGSSGEEAIYDTEGFEESVK
;
A
#
# COMPACT_ATOMS: atom_id res chain seq x y z
N MET A 1 -11.71 10.16 -62.10
CA MET A 1 -12.16 10.79 -60.86
C MET A 1 -12.28 9.77 -59.68
N LYS A 2 -12.99 8.67 -59.82
CA LYS A 2 -13.16 7.68 -58.69
C LYS A 2 -11.84 7.04 -58.19
N LYS A 3 -10.84 6.80 -59.08
CA LYS A 3 -9.54 6.22 -58.70
C LYS A 3 -8.61 7.20 -57.97
N LEU A 4 -8.66 8.48 -58.29
CA LEU A 4 -7.92 9.53 -57.60
C LEU A 4 -8.47 9.78 -56.21
N PHE A 5 -9.80 9.64 -56.01
CA PHE A 5 -10.43 9.81 -54.70
C PHE A 5 -10.06 8.66 -53.76
N ALA A 6 -9.95 7.42 -54.27
CA ALA A 6 -9.55 6.26 -53.47
C ALA A 6 -8.08 6.35 -53.00
N ILE A 7 -7.17 6.88 -53.83
CA ILE A 7 -5.76 7.09 -53.49
C ILE A 7 -5.60 8.18 -52.41
N ALA A 8 -6.40 9.28 -52.53
CA ALA A 8 -6.37 10.35 -51.52
C ALA A 8 -6.86 9.87 -50.13
N VAL A 9 -7.91 9.04 -50.10
CA VAL A 9 -8.44 8.49 -48.84
C VAL A 9 -7.44 7.50 -48.21
N VAL A 10 -6.74 6.67 -48.99
CA VAL A 10 -5.71 5.75 -48.48
C VAL A 10 -4.49 6.51 -47.96
N LEU A 11 -4.08 7.61 -48.59
CA LEU A 11 -3.00 8.47 -48.13
C LEU A 11 -3.35 9.20 -46.84
N ILE A 12 -4.59 9.62 -46.63
CA ILE A 12 -5.03 10.26 -45.38
C ILE A 12 -5.06 9.25 -44.25
N ILE A 13 -5.46 7.99 -44.47
CA ILE A 13 -5.46 6.93 -43.44
C ILE A 13 -4.01 6.53 -43.06
N LEU A 14 -3.08 6.54 -44.01
CA LEU A 14 -1.66 6.26 -43.73
C LEU A 14 -0.97 7.38 -42.94
N VAL A 15 -1.35 8.63 -43.13
CA VAL A 15 -0.78 9.77 -42.38
C VAL A 15 -1.31 9.84 -40.95
N THR A 16 -2.56 9.42 -40.68
CA THR A 16 -3.11 9.38 -39.33
C THR A 16 -2.55 8.26 -38.47
N SER A 17 -2.07 7.16 -39.07
CA SER A 17 -1.44 6.06 -38.30
C SER A 17 -0.01 6.37 -37.86
N VAL A 18 0.69 7.34 -38.47
CA VAL A 18 2.05 7.74 -38.06
C VAL A 18 2.01 8.71 -36.87
N PHE A 19 0.91 9.44 -36.65
CA PHE A 19 0.78 10.31 -35.48
C PHE A 19 0.29 9.58 -34.21
N ALA A 20 -0.21 8.34 -34.33
CA ALA A 20 -0.68 7.56 -33.17
C ALA A 20 0.46 6.78 -32.46
N GLN A 21 1.65 6.72 -33.03
CA GLN A 21 2.80 5.98 -32.46
C GLN A 21 3.80 6.89 -31.71
N GLY A 22 3.59 8.21 -31.72
CA GLY A 22 4.48 9.16 -31.04
C GLY A 22 4.06 9.57 -29.62
N ALA A 23 2.98 9.04 -29.07
CA ALA A 23 2.44 9.44 -27.76
C ALA A 23 2.71 8.39 -26.64
N SER A 24 3.57 7.41 -26.86
CA SER A 24 3.93 6.39 -25.87
C SER A 24 5.39 6.48 -25.40
N GLU A 25 6.04 7.64 -25.52
CA GLU A 25 7.31 7.87 -24.87
C GLU A 25 7.07 8.48 -23.49
N ALA A 26 7.25 7.62 -22.46
CA ALA A 26 7.60 7.98 -21.10
C ALA A 26 6.89 9.25 -20.55
N ALA A 27 5.59 9.20 -20.36
CA ALA A 27 5.01 9.97 -19.28
C ALA A 27 5.60 9.35 -18.00
N GLY A 28 6.67 9.96 -17.47
CA GLY A 28 7.23 9.59 -16.18
C GLY A 28 6.11 9.53 -15.15
N ASP A 29 6.31 8.83 -14.06
CA ASP A 29 5.33 8.72 -12.97
C ASP A 29 4.82 10.12 -12.61
N GLN A 30 3.54 10.36 -12.87
CA GLN A 30 2.85 11.64 -12.62
C GLN A 30 2.01 11.59 -11.34
N SER A 31 2.16 10.55 -10.52
CA SER A 31 1.35 10.36 -9.31
C SER A 31 1.46 11.54 -8.35
N LEU A 32 2.66 12.05 -8.12
CA LEU A 32 2.90 13.20 -7.28
C LEU A 32 2.24 14.48 -7.82
N GLU A 33 2.33 14.73 -9.12
CA GLU A 33 1.71 15.91 -9.74
C GLU A 33 0.18 15.83 -9.70
N LYS A 34 -0.40 14.64 -9.81
CA LYS A 34 -1.83 14.42 -9.63
C LYS A 34 -2.28 14.72 -8.20
N ILE A 35 -1.51 14.27 -7.20
CA ILE A 35 -1.78 14.55 -5.78
C ILE A 35 -1.71 16.06 -5.51
N LYS A 36 -0.69 16.75 -6.00
CA LYS A 36 -0.56 18.20 -5.87
C LYS A 36 -1.70 18.94 -6.56
N ALA A 37 -2.08 18.52 -7.76
CA ALA A 37 -3.20 19.12 -8.48
C ALA A 37 -4.54 18.89 -7.79
N LYS A 38 -4.74 17.72 -7.16
CA LYS A 38 -5.90 17.39 -6.34
C LYS A 38 -5.94 18.19 -5.02
N GLY A 39 -4.76 18.59 -4.51
CA GLY A 39 -4.61 19.34 -3.26
C GLY A 39 -4.82 18.51 -1.98
N VAL A 40 -5.03 17.21 -2.11
CA VAL A 40 -5.30 16.28 -0.99
C VAL A 40 -4.48 15.02 -1.17
N PHE A 41 -3.84 14.56 -0.08
CA PHE A 41 -3.17 13.27 0.02
C PHE A 41 -4.01 12.34 0.88
N VAL A 42 -4.52 11.25 0.31
CA VAL A 42 -5.36 10.27 1.01
C VAL A 42 -4.48 9.12 1.50
N LEU A 43 -4.32 9.05 2.81
CA LEU A 43 -3.53 8.04 3.50
C LEU A 43 -4.45 6.92 4.01
N GLY A 44 -4.25 5.69 3.53
CA GLY A 44 -4.93 4.50 4.01
C GLY A 44 -4.22 3.89 5.23
N LEU A 45 -4.97 3.60 6.29
CA LEU A 45 -4.45 3.05 7.53
C LEU A 45 -5.44 2.13 8.24
N ASP A 46 -4.93 1.27 9.13
CA ASP A 46 -5.69 0.67 10.23
C ASP A 46 -5.68 1.65 11.41
N ASP A 47 -6.83 2.17 11.78
CA ASP A 47 -6.97 3.17 12.85
C ASP A 47 -7.06 2.55 14.27
N SER A 48 -6.64 1.30 14.39
CA SER A 48 -6.54 0.56 15.66
C SER A 48 -5.12 0.01 15.92
N PHE A 49 -4.08 0.64 15.34
CA PHE A 49 -2.69 0.18 15.40
C PHE A 49 -1.75 1.15 16.16
N PRO A 50 -1.90 1.31 17.49
CA PRO A 50 -1.00 2.15 18.28
C PRO A 50 0.41 1.53 18.38
N PRO A 51 1.47 2.35 18.39
CA PRO A 51 1.48 3.81 18.40
C PRO A 51 1.54 4.45 17.00
N MET A 52 1.42 3.66 15.91
CA MET A 52 1.65 4.14 14.54
C MET A 52 0.47 4.96 14.00
N GLY A 53 -0.76 4.42 14.04
CA GLY A 53 -1.99 5.10 13.68
C GLY A 53 -3.15 4.52 14.50
N TYR A 54 -3.86 5.36 15.23
CA TYR A 54 -4.95 4.91 16.08
C TYR A 54 -5.91 6.06 16.44
N ARG A 55 -7.08 5.72 17.02
CA ARG A 55 -7.98 6.73 17.54
C ARG A 55 -7.69 7.04 19.00
N ASP A 56 -7.58 8.34 19.29
CA ASP A 56 -7.45 8.84 20.65
C ASP A 56 -8.80 8.88 21.42
N GLU A 57 -8.78 9.42 22.63
CA GLU A 57 -9.98 9.56 23.50
C GLU A 57 -11.06 10.47 22.87
N ASN A 58 -10.69 11.36 21.95
CA ASN A 58 -11.59 12.24 21.22
C ASN A 58 -12.07 11.64 19.90
N ASN A 59 -11.70 10.38 19.62
CA ASN A 59 -11.96 9.69 18.35
C ASN A 59 -11.22 10.30 17.14
N GLU A 60 -10.16 11.08 17.39
CA GLU A 60 -9.29 11.63 16.35
C GLU A 60 -8.21 10.62 15.97
N ILE A 61 -7.88 10.54 14.66
CA ILE A 61 -6.81 9.68 14.18
C ILE A 61 -5.46 10.35 14.45
N VAL A 62 -4.66 9.72 15.28
CA VAL A 62 -3.36 10.19 15.77
C VAL A 62 -2.31 9.07 15.68
N GLY A 63 -1.04 9.41 15.92
CA GLY A 63 0.04 8.43 16.01
C GLY A 63 1.30 8.89 15.28
N PHE A 64 2.36 8.09 15.44
CA PHE A 64 3.68 8.39 14.90
C PHE A 64 3.66 8.60 13.38
N ASP A 65 3.02 7.69 12.64
CA ASP A 65 2.92 7.77 11.18
C ASP A 65 2.04 8.95 10.73
N ILE A 66 1.00 9.26 11.52
CA ILE A 66 0.11 10.39 11.24
C ILE A 66 0.86 11.71 11.36
N ASP A 67 1.72 11.84 12.38
CA ASP A 67 2.51 13.06 12.56
C ASP A 67 3.58 13.22 11.47
N LEU A 68 4.22 12.12 11.05
CA LEU A 68 5.10 12.14 9.88
C LEU A 68 4.35 12.52 8.60
N ALA A 69 3.17 11.96 8.38
CA ALA A 69 2.35 12.26 7.20
C ALA A 69 1.91 13.72 7.15
N LYS A 70 1.57 14.33 8.30
CA LYS A 70 1.27 15.77 8.40
C LYS A 70 2.45 16.62 7.92
N GLU A 71 3.68 16.31 8.36
CA GLU A 71 4.87 17.06 7.94
C GLU A 71 5.18 16.87 6.45
N VAL A 72 5.00 15.66 5.91
CA VAL A 72 5.15 15.41 4.47
C VAL A 72 4.10 16.19 3.67
N CYS A 73 2.83 16.14 4.05
CA CYS A 73 1.76 16.88 3.36
C CYS A 73 1.99 18.39 3.41
N LYS A 74 2.44 18.92 4.54
CA LYS A 74 2.85 20.30 4.68
C LYS A 74 3.99 20.68 3.72
N ALA A 75 5.01 19.83 3.60
CA ALA A 75 6.12 20.06 2.67
C ALA A 75 5.67 19.98 1.19
N LEU A 76 4.68 19.15 0.88
CA LEU A 76 4.10 19.03 -0.47
C LEU A 76 3.08 20.13 -0.79
N GLY A 77 2.59 20.86 0.21
CA GLY A 77 1.55 21.87 0.06
C GLY A 77 0.16 21.29 -0.21
N VAL A 78 -0.14 20.11 0.35
CA VAL A 78 -1.43 19.41 0.20
C VAL A 78 -2.06 19.15 1.56
N GLU A 79 -3.36 18.92 1.59
CA GLU A 79 -4.11 18.50 2.79
C GLU A 79 -3.92 17.00 3.03
N LEU A 80 -3.74 16.57 4.30
CA LEU A 80 -3.75 15.17 4.69
C LEU A 80 -5.18 14.72 4.98
N LYS A 81 -5.63 13.67 4.31
CA LYS A 81 -6.86 12.94 4.64
C LYS A 81 -6.51 11.53 5.10
N CYS A 82 -6.69 11.22 6.38
CA CYS A 82 -6.59 9.86 6.90
C CYS A 82 -7.87 9.09 6.58
N GLN A 83 -7.73 7.92 5.95
CA GLN A 83 -8.84 7.06 5.56
C GLN A 83 -8.65 5.68 6.18
N PRO A 84 -9.45 5.30 7.20
CA PRO A 84 -9.47 3.94 7.69
C PRO A 84 -9.89 2.96 6.58
N ILE A 85 -9.16 1.85 6.48
CA ILE A 85 -9.38 0.83 5.47
C ILE A 85 -9.44 -0.56 6.11
N ASP A 86 -10.05 -1.52 5.42
CA ASP A 86 -9.84 -2.93 5.72
C ASP A 86 -8.41 -3.31 5.31
N TRP A 87 -7.62 -3.78 6.29
CA TRP A 87 -6.23 -4.10 6.06
C TRP A 87 -6.03 -5.19 5.01
N ALA A 88 -6.94 -6.13 4.89
CA ALA A 88 -6.89 -7.16 3.86
C ALA A 88 -7.14 -6.61 2.44
N ALA A 89 -7.81 -5.45 2.32
CA ALA A 89 -8.12 -4.80 1.05
C ALA A 89 -7.14 -3.69 0.64
N LYS A 90 -6.12 -3.38 1.47
CA LYS A 90 -5.22 -2.22 1.32
C LYS A 90 -4.59 -2.07 -0.08
N GLU A 91 -4.14 -3.17 -0.66
CA GLU A 91 -3.48 -3.19 -1.97
C GLU A 91 -4.46 -2.90 -3.09
N GLN A 92 -5.68 -3.41 -2.97
CA GLN A 92 -6.76 -3.12 -3.92
C GLN A 92 -7.18 -1.66 -3.85
N GLU A 93 -7.31 -1.09 -2.65
CA GLU A 93 -7.66 0.32 -2.50
C GLU A 93 -6.58 1.23 -3.06
N LEU A 94 -5.30 0.88 -2.88
CA LEU A 94 -4.19 1.59 -3.52
C LEU A 94 -4.23 1.46 -5.05
N ALA A 95 -4.40 0.25 -5.57
CA ALA A 95 -4.41 0.00 -7.01
C ALA A 95 -5.59 0.68 -7.73
N THR A 96 -6.72 0.83 -7.07
CA THR A 96 -7.92 1.51 -7.60
C THR A 96 -7.90 3.03 -7.37
N GLY A 97 -6.90 3.56 -6.65
CA GLY A 97 -6.76 4.98 -6.37
C GLY A 97 -7.77 5.52 -5.36
N GLN A 98 -8.36 4.67 -4.54
CA GLN A 98 -9.20 5.10 -3.40
C GLN A 98 -8.35 5.75 -2.31
N ILE A 99 -7.11 5.29 -2.18
CA ILE A 99 -6.06 5.89 -1.37
C ILE A 99 -4.85 6.21 -2.23
N ASP A 100 -4.05 7.19 -1.85
CA ASP A 100 -2.81 7.57 -2.53
C ASP A 100 -1.60 6.82 -1.97
N CYS A 101 -1.68 6.37 -0.71
CA CYS A 101 -0.60 5.70 -0.02
C CYS A 101 -1.15 4.80 1.10
N ILE A 102 -0.49 3.67 1.34
CA ILE A 102 -0.65 2.86 2.57
C ILE A 102 0.45 3.33 3.53
N TRP A 103 0.08 3.83 4.72
CA TRP A 103 1.05 4.31 5.70
C TRP A 103 0.59 3.99 7.12
N ASN A 104 1.11 2.92 7.70
CA ASN A 104 0.68 2.41 9.01
C ASN A 104 1.66 1.38 9.57
N GLY A 105 2.94 1.76 9.76
CA GLY A 105 3.97 0.79 10.13
C GLY A 105 4.10 -0.33 9.10
N PHE A 106 3.90 -0.01 7.83
CA PHE A 106 3.80 -1.00 6.74
C PHE A 106 5.13 -1.70 6.52
N THR A 107 5.17 -3.00 6.83
CA THR A 107 6.39 -3.80 6.73
C THR A 107 6.82 -3.96 5.27
N LYS A 108 8.10 -3.67 5.01
CA LYS A 108 8.72 -3.90 3.73
C LYS A 108 9.06 -5.40 3.60
N THR A 109 8.47 -6.06 2.60
CA THR A 109 8.75 -7.45 2.23
C THR A 109 9.15 -7.54 0.76
N GLU A 110 9.87 -8.60 0.36
CA GLU A 110 10.26 -8.82 -1.03
C GLU A 110 9.04 -8.95 -1.96
N GLU A 111 7.93 -9.49 -1.48
CA GLU A 111 6.71 -9.63 -2.24
C GLU A 111 6.08 -8.26 -2.52
N ARG A 112 6.01 -7.40 -1.51
CA ARG A 112 5.49 -6.04 -1.64
C ARG A 112 6.35 -5.16 -2.54
N GLU A 113 7.67 -5.34 -2.51
CA GLU A 113 8.59 -4.65 -3.43
C GLU A 113 8.34 -4.98 -4.91
N LYS A 114 7.78 -6.16 -5.22
CA LYS A 114 7.43 -6.56 -6.59
C LYS A 114 6.14 -5.95 -7.08
N SER A 115 5.21 -5.64 -6.18
CA SER A 115 3.85 -5.19 -6.50
C SER A 115 3.65 -3.68 -6.34
N MET A 116 4.48 -2.99 -5.56
CA MET A 116 4.33 -1.57 -5.27
C MET A 116 5.67 -0.87 -5.02
N THR A 117 5.67 0.46 -5.11
CA THR A 117 6.82 1.27 -4.74
C THR A 117 6.81 1.55 -3.23
N LEU A 118 7.87 1.14 -2.54
CA LEU A 118 8.04 1.36 -1.12
C LEU A 118 9.04 2.49 -0.85
N SER A 119 8.84 3.22 0.24
CA SER A 119 9.80 4.22 0.73
C SER A 119 11.07 3.55 1.27
N VAL A 120 12.06 4.36 1.64
CA VAL A 120 13.14 3.91 2.53
C VAL A 120 12.55 3.49 3.88
N ALA A 121 13.14 2.48 4.51
CA ALA A 121 12.77 2.09 5.86
C ALA A 121 13.13 3.22 6.85
N TYR A 122 12.15 3.64 7.66
CA TYR A 122 12.33 4.71 8.67
C TYR A 122 12.28 4.17 10.11
N VAL A 123 11.83 2.91 10.30
CA VAL A 123 11.78 2.19 11.59
C VAL A 123 12.17 0.74 11.35
N ASN A 124 12.94 0.16 12.26
CA ASN A 124 13.17 -1.28 12.28
C ASN A 124 11.93 -1.99 12.81
N ASN A 125 11.62 -3.14 12.22
CA ASN A 125 10.46 -3.96 12.56
C ASN A 125 10.86 -5.42 12.74
N ALA A 126 10.16 -6.13 13.63
CA ALA A 126 10.26 -7.58 13.77
C ALA A 126 8.88 -8.13 14.13
N GLN A 127 8.51 -9.26 13.53
CA GLN A 127 7.33 -10.00 13.95
C GLN A 127 7.63 -10.76 15.23
N VAL A 128 6.74 -10.67 16.20
CA VAL A 128 6.89 -11.30 17.51
C VAL A 128 5.60 -11.99 17.92
N ILE A 129 5.73 -13.02 18.73
CA ILE A 129 4.59 -13.71 19.34
C ILE A 129 4.38 -13.13 20.73
N VAL A 130 3.15 -12.65 20.99
CA VAL A 130 2.76 -12.08 22.27
C VAL A 130 1.97 -13.12 23.06
N VAL A 131 2.39 -13.41 24.28
CA VAL A 131 1.72 -14.33 25.19
C VAL A 131 1.49 -13.66 26.55
N LYS A 132 0.59 -14.23 27.37
CA LYS A 132 0.40 -13.72 28.73
C LYS A 132 1.71 -13.89 29.51
N SER A 133 2.02 -12.94 30.40
CA SER A 133 3.23 -12.98 31.24
C SER A 133 3.32 -14.23 32.12
N SER A 134 2.20 -14.86 32.46
CA SER A 134 2.11 -16.13 33.22
C SER A 134 2.15 -17.37 32.31
N SER A 135 2.36 -17.21 31.01
CA SER A 135 2.41 -18.33 30.06
C SER A 135 3.69 -19.13 30.22
N SER A 136 3.59 -20.45 30.02
CA SER A 136 4.74 -21.34 29.90
C SER A 136 5.30 -21.41 28.45
N ILE A 137 4.74 -20.68 27.52
CA ILE A 137 5.18 -20.61 26.11
C ILE A 137 6.42 -19.73 26.06
N ASN A 138 7.56 -20.29 25.63
CA ASN A 138 8.84 -19.59 25.49
C ASN A 138 9.45 -19.77 24.10
N THR A 139 8.98 -20.76 23.34
CA THR A 139 9.46 -21.08 21.98
C THR A 139 8.29 -21.35 21.04
N ILE A 140 8.55 -21.33 19.75
CA ILE A 140 7.56 -21.68 18.71
C ILE A 140 7.05 -23.12 18.93
N ALA A 141 7.91 -24.04 19.35
CA ALA A 141 7.53 -25.44 19.60
C ALA A 141 6.45 -25.58 20.69
N ASP A 142 6.41 -24.67 21.66
CA ASP A 142 5.42 -24.67 22.75
C ASP A 142 4.02 -24.28 22.26
N LEU A 143 3.93 -23.75 21.04
CA LEU A 143 2.66 -23.36 20.40
C LEU A 143 1.92 -24.54 19.77
N LYS A 144 2.53 -25.73 19.76
CA LYS A 144 1.91 -26.90 19.13
C LYS A 144 0.48 -27.15 19.65
N GLY A 145 -0.47 -27.15 18.72
CA GLY A 145 -1.89 -27.31 18.98
C GLY A 145 -2.57 -26.14 19.67
N LYS A 146 -1.91 -25.00 19.81
CA LYS A 146 -2.50 -23.75 20.33
C LYS A 146 -3.21 -22.99 19.23
N VAL A 147 -4.16 -22.13 19.63
CA VAL A 147 -4.79 -21.17 18.74
C VAL A 147 -3.93 -19.92 18.70
N VAL A 148 -3.53 -19.51 17.51
CA VAL A 148 -2.78 -18.28 17.26
C VAL A 148 -3.67 -17.32 16.46
N GLY A 149 -3.89 -16.12 17.01
CA GLY A 149 -4.62 -15.04 16.32
C GLY A 149 -3.65 -14.15 15.58
N VAL A 150 -3.98 -13.77 14.35
CA VAL A 150 -3.22 -12.85 13.51
C VAL A 150 -4.17 -12.00 12.68
N GLN A 151 -3.73 -10.81 12.30
CA GLN A 151 -4.49 -9.96 11.39
C GLN A 151 -4.34 -10.48 9.95
N ALA A 152 -5.45 -10.68 9.26
CA ALA A 152 -5.46 -11.10 7.86
C ALA A 152 -4.74 -10.08 6.95
N GLY A 153 -3.97 -10.56 5.98
CA GLY A 153 -3.19 -9.73 5.05
C GLY A 153 -2.03 -8.98 5.70
N SER A 154 -1.64 -9.32 6.94
CA SER A 154 -0.50 -8.70 7.62
C SER A 154 0.80 -9.45 7.36
N SER A 155 1.94 -8.77 7.60
CA SER A 155 3.25 -9.44 7.62
C SER A 155 3.41 -10.42 8.80
N GLY A 156 2.56 -10.32 9.81
CA GLY A 156 2.45 -11.33 10.87
C GLY A 156 1.88 -12.64 10.35
N GLU A 157 0.86 -12.58 9.49
CA GLU A 157 0.30 -13.75 8.81
C GLU A 157 1.33 -14.36 7.84
N GLU A 158 2.00 -13.54 7.02
CA GLU A 158 3.10 -13.97 6.15
C GLU A 158 4.17 -14.73 6.96
N ALA A 159 4.58 -14.21 8.11
CA ALA A 159 5.59 -14.85 8.98
C ALA A 159 5.17 -16.23 9.51
N ILE A 160 3.86 -16.50 9.67
CA ILE A 160 3.36 -17.83 10.04
C ILE A 160 3.62 -18.82 8.90
N TYR A 161 3.30 -18.44 7.66
CA TYR A 161 3.50 -19.31 6.48
C TYR A 161 4.98 -19.49 6.13
N ASP A 162 5.80 -18.45 6.31
CA ASP A 162 7.24 -18.48 6.02
C ASP A 162 8.06 -19.24 7.07
N THR A 163 7.50 -19.49 8.25
CA THR A 163 8.20 -20.23 9.31
C THR A 163 7.91 -21.72 9.19
N GLU A 164 8.95 -22.50 8.83
CA GLU A 164 8.86 -23.94 8.61
C GLU A 164 8.19 -24.67 9.79
N GLY A 165 7.14 -25.43 9.51
CA GLY A 165 6.40 -26.22 10.49
C GLY A 165 5.55 -25.40 11.46
N PHE A 166 5.45 -24.06 11.30
CA PHE A 166 4.64 -23.25 12.21
C PHE A 166 3.15 -23.36 11.86
N GLU A 167 2.77 -23.19 10.62
CA GLU A 167 1.37 -23.27 10.18
C GLU A 167 0.72 -24.61 10.56
N GLU A 168 1.40 -25.74 10.30
CA GLU A 168 0.88 -27.06 10.63
C GLU A 168 0.86 -27.34 12.14
N SER A 169 1.61 -26.60 12.92
CA SER A 169 1.73 -26.82 14.39
C SER A 169 0.63 -26.13 15.19
N VAL A 170 0.03 -25.06 14.66
CA VAL A 170 -0.98 -24.22 15.34
C VAL A 170 -2.39 -24.45 14.80
N LYS A 171 -3.40 -23.82 15.41
CA LYS A 171 -4.80 -23.90 15.00
C LYS A 171 -5.35 -22.52 14.73
#